data_41c2c60856bddf1c0152feb955c988e9
#
_entry.id   41c2c60856bddf1c0152feb955c988e9
#
_cell.length_a   1.000
_cell.length_b   1.000
_cell.length_c   1.000
_cell.angle_alpha   90.00
_cell.angle_beta   90.00
_cell.angle_gamma   90.00
#
_symmetry.space_group_name_H-M   'P 1'
#
loop_
_entity.id
_entity.type
_entity.pdbx_description
1 polymer ?
#
loop_
_entity_poly.entity_id
_entity_poly.type
_entity_poly.pdbx_seq_one_letter_code
_entity_poly.pdbx_strand_id
1 'polypeptide(L)'
;MNKAEFKTFLSAVPKAELHLHLEAVITLSGIKKLYKNKFGKEMTKEEQKELFSYNDLNGFIQSFLKIQGMYSSVEDFKIVFDELEKYLVKNGITYTEVFFAPTAFLKMGFKYEDMVKIFHEKIAAIKAKRGITIKLLMDVSRTFGCENAMHNYELLKQYPCEDIIGIGLGGAEAKGPAKDFAPVYELAHKEGWHAVVHAGEDVGPESIWDSINYLHAERIGHGITAIQDEKLMEEIKKTQLPIEICITSNTFTKKIVQKAKDHPVRAFYDKGIPVNINTDDPVFFKTTLLDELWICHKELNFTMDEIKELVKNSFRQSFMSDKDKKAAIKAVDAAWK
;
A
#
# COMPACT_ATOMS: atom_id res chain seq x y z
N MET A 1 15.24 -6.74 23.97
CA MET A 1 15.22 -5.47 23.17
C MET A 1 13.91 -4.74 23.45
N ASN A 2 13.96 -3.47 23.83
CA ASN A 2 12.74 -2.65 23.95
C ASN A 2 12.35 -2.04 22.59
N LYS A 3 11.15 -1.40 22.51
CA LYS A 3 10.61 -0.85 21.24
C LYS A 3 11.53 0.19 20.59
N ALA A 4 12.18 1.04 21.38
CA ALA A 4 13.06 2.09 20.85
C ALA A 4 14.35 1.50 20.27
N GLU A 5 14.97 0.55 20.95
CA GLU A 5 16.14 -0.19 20.46
C GLU A 5 15.83 -0.96 19.17
N PHE A 6 14.69 -1.67 19.14
CA PHE A 6 14.23 -2.39 17.96
C PHE A 6 14.05 -1.47 16.75
N LYS A 7 13.37 -0.34 16.93
CA LYS A 7 13.16 0.63 15.85
C LYS A 7 14.47 1.27 15.40
N THR A 8 15.36 1.60 16.32
CA THR A 8 16.69 2.16 15.99
C THR A 8 17.50 1.17 15.16
N PHE A 9 17.56 -0.09 15.59
CA PHE A 9 18.22 -1.16 14.84
C PHE A 9 17.62 -1.32 13.44
N LEU A 10 16.32 -1.51 13.35
CA LEU A 10 15.67 -1.76 12.06
C LEU A 10 15.66 -0.52 11.14
N SER A 11 15.70 0.70 11.68
CA SER A 11 15.80 1.90 10.83
C SER A 11 17.06 1.93 9.97
N ALA A 12 18.14 1.30 10.43
CA ALA A 12 19.40 1.17 9.70
C ALA A 12 19.43 0.00 8.70
N VAL A 13 18.49 -0.95 8.79
CA VAL A 13 18.40 -2.08 7.88
C VAL A 13 17.60 -1.66 6.63
N PRO A 14 18.08 -1.87 5.39
CA PRO A 14 17.32 -1.58 4.19
C PRO A 14 16.05 -2.44 4.12
N LYS A 15 14.93 -1.83 3.73
CA LYS A 15 13.62 -2.47 3.62
C LYS A 15 12.93 -2.12 2.31
N ALA A 16 12.01 -2.98 1.89
CA ALA A 16 11.00 -2.64 0.91
C ALA A 16 9.62 -2.55 1.58
N GLU A 17 8.71 -1.74 1.02
CA GLU A 17 7.31 -1.68 1.36
C GLU A 17 6.49 -1.73 0.05
N LEU A 18 5.52 -2.66 -0.03
CA LEU A 18 4.83 -3.01 -1.27
C LEU A 18 3.35 -2.64 -1.26
N HIS A 19 2.81 -2.26 -0.11
CA HIS A 19 1.42 -1.89 0.07
C HIS A 19 1.32 -0.60 0.90
N LEU A 20 1.34 0.51 0.19
CA LEU A 20 1.32 1.86 0.73
C LEU A 20 0.50 2.75 -0.22
N HIS A 21 -0.45 3.52 0.30
CA HIS A 21 -1.21 4.47 -0.48
C HIS A 21 -0.56 5.86 -0.46
N LEU A 22 -0.31 6.45 -1.65
CA LEU A 22 0.38 7.73 -1.80
C LEU A 22 -0.32 8.84 -1.02
N GLU A 23 -1.64 8.90 -1.13
CA GLU A 23 -2.45 9.94 -0.49
C GLU A 23 -2.46 9.84 1.04
N ALA A 24 -2.12 8.66 1.57
CA ALA A 24 -2.18 8.35 3.00
C ALA A 24 -0.87 8.58 3.77
N VAL A 25 0.20 8.97 3.07
CA VAL A 25 1.46 9.34 3.76
C VAL A 25 1.47 10.79 4.23
N ILE A 26 0.46 11.57 3.85
CA ILE A 26 0.42 13.00 4.15
C ILE A 26 0.15 13.25 5.63
N THR A 27 1.12 13.85 6.32
CA THR A 27 0.99 14.19 7.74
C THR A 27 0.03 15.35 7.97
N LEU A 28 -0.38 15.57 9.23
CA LEU A 28 -1.18 16.75 9.60
C LEU A 28 -0.52 18.08 9.17
N SER A 29 0.82 18.13 9.16
CA SER A 29 1.55 19.31 8.65
C SER A 29 1.32 19.52 7.15
N GLY A 30 1.37 18.44 6.37
CA GLY A 30 1.06 18.46 4.94
C GLY A 30 -0.39 18.83 4.68
N ILE A 31 -1.33 18.22 5.40
CA ILE A 31 -2.77 18.52 5.30
C ILE A 31 -3.06 20.01 5.55
N LYS A 32 -2.42 20.60 6.57
CA LYS A 32 -2.55 22.05 6.83
C LYS A 32 -2.07 22.90 5.66
N LYS A 33 -1.03 22.49 4.96
CA LYS A 33 -0.56 23.19 3.75
C LYS A 33 -1.58 23.08 2.63
N LEU A 34 -2.13 21.87 2.36
CA LEU A 34 -3.21 21.69 1.39
C LEU A 34 -4.41 22.58 1.72
N TYR A 35 -4.84 22.56 2.97
CA TYR A 35 -5.96 23.35 3.45
C TYR A 35 -5.73 24.85 3.22
N LYS A 36 -4.53 25.36 3.56
CA LYS A 36 -4.14 26.75 3.35
C LYS A 36 -4.10 27.10 1.86
N ASN A 37 -3.56 26.23 1.01
CA ASN A 37 -3.55 26.43 -0.45
C ASN A 37 -4.97 26.52 -1.00
N LYS A 38 -5.87 25.64 -0.55
CA LYS A 38 -7.25 25.55 -1.04
C LYS A 38 -8.13 26.71 -0.55
N PHE A 39 -8.06 27.04 0.75
CA PHE A 39 -9.02 27.93 1.41
C PHE A 39 -8.46 29.30 1.78
N GLY A 40 -7.16 29.54 1.59
CA GLY A 40 -6.50 30.82 1.93
C GLY A 40 -6.42 31.13 3.43
N LYS A 41 -6.73 30.17 4.32
CA LYS A 41 -6.75 30.33 5.77
C LYS A 41 -6.12 29.13 6.48
N GLU A 42 -5.74 29.32 7.74
CA GLU A 42 -5.25 28.23 8.58
C GLU A 42 -6.41 27.34 9.04
N MET A 43 -6.13 26.02 9.14
CA MET A 43 -7.07 25.03 9.68
C MET A 43 -7.20 25.19 11.20
N THR A 44 -8.41 25.26 11.71
CA THR A 44 -8.69 25.34 13.16
C THR A 44 -8.35 24.05 13.88
N LYS A 45 -8.23 24.08 15.21
CA LYS A 45 -8.01 22.88 16.03
C LYS A 45 -9.19 21.92 15.98
N GLU A 46 -10.39 22.46 15.88
CA GLU A 46 -11.63 21.70 15.76
C GLU A 46 -11.68 20.93 14.44
N GLU A 47 -11.39 21.61 13.30
CA GLU A 47 -11.29 20.97 11.98
C GLU A 47 -10.22 19.89 11.95
N GLN A 48 -9.03 20.11 12.57
CA GLN A 48 -7.98 19.10 12.68
C GLN A 48 -8.42 17.87 13.47
N LYS A 49 -9.15 18.07 14.57
CA LYS A 49 -9.65 16.98 15.41
C LYS A 49 -10.70 16.17 14.66
N GLU A 50 -11.60 16.83 13.94
CA GLU A 50 -12.66 16.19 13.17
C GLU A 50 -12.10 15.24 12.10
N LEU A 51 -11.02 15.63 11.39
CA LEU A 51 -10.39 14.80 10.36
C LEU A 51 -9.94 13.43 10.84
N PHE A 52 -9.59 13.28 12.11
CA PHE A 52 -9.07 12.04 12.68
C PHE A 52 -9.97 11.45 13.78
N SER A 53 -11.26 11.88 13.79
CA SER A 53 -12.27 11.41 14.76
C SER A 53 -13.17 10.34 14.14
N TYR A 54 -12.58 9.26 13.62
CA TYR A 54 -13.30 8.12 13.08
C TYR A 54 -12.97 6.85 13.87
N ASN A 55 -13.94 5.92 13.92
CA ASN A 55 -13.83 4.67 14.69
C ASN A 55 -14.15 3.43 13.84
N ASP A 56 -14.45 3.62 12.56
CA ASP A 56 -14.80 2.57 11.62
C ASP A 56 -14.33 2.92 10.19
N LEU A 57 -14.45 1.95 9.28
CA LEU A 57 -14.05 2.08 7.89
C LEU A 57 -14.81 3.21 7.17
N ASN A 58 -16.10 3.40 7.44
CA ASN A 58 -16.88 4.45 6.77
C ASN A 58 -16.37 5.85 7.18
N GLY A 59 -16.14 6.07 8.46
CA GLY A 59 -15.58 7.32 8.98
C GLY A 59 -14.18 7.60 8.43
N PHE A 60 -13.35 6.56 8.32
CA PHE A 60 -12.04 6.64 7.68
C PHE A 60 -12.15 7.08 6.20
N ILE A 61 -12.99 6.41 5.40
CA ILE A 61 -13.21 6.76 3.99
C ILE A 61 -13.67 8.22 3.83
N GLN A 62 -14.60 8.69 4.69
CA GLN A 62 -15.05 10.08 4.67
C GLN A 62 -13.92 11.06 4.96
N SER A 63 -13.06 10.74 5.93
CA SER A 63 -11.90 11.57 6.25
C SER A 63 -10.89 11.59 5.10
N PHE A 64 -10.62 10.45 4.50
CA PHE A 64 -9.75 10.31 3.34
C PHE A 64 -10.24 11.17 2.16
N LEU A 65 -11.53 11.08 1.82
CA LEU A 65 -12.15 11.88 0.76
C LEU A 65 -12.15 13.39 1.09
N LYS A 66 -12.35 13.78 2.36
CA LYS A 66 -12.20 15.17 2.79
C LYS A 66 -10.79 15.70 2.51
N ILE A 67 -9.75 14.91 2.81
CA ILE A 67 -8.36 15.31 2.58
C ILE A 67 -8.07 15.39 1.08
N GLN A 68 -8.50 14.41 0.28
CA GLN A 68 -8.39 14.49 -1.17
C GLN A 68 -9.06 15.75 -1.72
N GLY A 69 -10.24 16.12 -1.19
CA GLY A 69 -10.94 17.37 -1.54
C GLY A 69 -10.20 18.65 -1.18
N MET A 70 -9.11 18.60 -0.41
CA MET A 70 -8.30 19.78 -0.07
C MET A 70 -7.23 20.13 -1.11
N TYR A 71 -6.98 19.25 -2.08
CA TYR A 71 -6.06 19.59 -3.16
C TYR A 71 -6.65 20.72 -4.03
N SER A 72 -5.82 21.69 -4.36
CA SER A 72 -6.19 22.86 -5.17
C SER A 72 -5.67 22.77 -6.61
N SER A 73 -4.57 22.09 -6.80
CA SER A 73 -3.93 21.86 -8.09
C SER A 73 -3.04 20.62 -8.04
N VAL A 74 -2.54 20.18 -9.19
CA VAL A 74 -1.57 19.07 -9.29
C VAL A 74 -0.26 19.37 -8.55
N GLU A 75 0.10 20.65 -8.37
CA GLU A 75 1.29 21.06 -7.62
C GLU A 75 1.25 20.60 -6.15
N ASP A 76 0.06 20.39 -5.60
CA ASP A 76 -0.11 19.94 -4.22
C ASP A 76 0.42 18.50 -4.00
N PHE A 77 0.54 17.69 -5.06
CA PHE A 77 1.21 16.40 -4.96
C PHE A 77 2.69 16.51 -4.55
N LYS A 78 3.33 17.64 -4.81
CA LYS A 78 4.71 17.88 -4.34
C LYS A 78 4.80 17.81 -2.81
N ILE A 79 3.75 18.27 -2.10
CA ILE A 79 3.68 18.18 -0.64
C ILE A 79 3.62 16.72 -0.21
N VAL A 80 2.83 15.90 -0.91
CA VAL A 80 2.68 14.47 -0.60
C VAL A 80 3.99 13.71 -0.82
N PHE A 81 4.67 13.95 -1.92
CA PHE A 81 5.98 13.33 -2.18
C PHE A 81 7.07 13.77 -1.20
N ASP A 82 7.01 15.02 -0.70
CA ASP A 82 7.92 15.48 0.36
C ASP A 82 7.65 14.75 1.70
N GLU A 83 6.39 14.43 2.01
CA GLU A 83 6.03 13.62 3.17
C GLU A 83 6.39 12.14 2.95
N LEU A 84 6.20 11.61 1.74
CA LEU A 84 6.64 10.27 1.36
C LEU A 84 8.16 10.11 1.53
N GLU A 85 8.97 11.06 1.02
CA GLU A 85 10.43 11.03 1.22
C GLU A 85 10.79 10.92 2.71
N LYS A 86 10.16 11.73 3.56
CA LYS A 86 10.41 11.70 5.01
C LYS A 86 10.03 10.36 5.63
N TYR A 87 8.87 9.82 5.23
CA TYR A 87 8.39 8.52 5.69
C TYR A 87 9.35 7.40 5.31
N LEU A 88 9.78 7.33 4.05
CA LEU A 88 10.69 6.31 3.54
C LEU A 88 12.04 6.35 4.26
N VAL A 89 12.63 7.54 4.39
CA VAL A 89 13.90 7.74 5.09
C VAL A 89 13.81 7.31 6.56
N LYS A 90 12.76 7.73 7.27
CA LYS A 90 12.55 7.41 8.68
C LYS A 90 12.43 5.92 8.94
N ASN A 91 11.84 5.18 8.01
CA ASN A 91 11.65 3.74 8.12
C ASN A 91 12.80 2.91 7.51
N GLY A 92 13.83 3.54 6.92
CA GLY A 92 14.93 2.84 6.26
C GLY A 92 14.48 2.09 5.00
N ILE A 93 13.47 2.61 4.30
CA ILE A 93 12.93 2.01 3.07
C ILE A 93 13.79 2.48 1.90
N THR A 94 14.30 1.52 1.11
CA THR A 94 15.16 1.77 -0.04
C THR A 94 14.47 1.47 -1.37
N TYR A 95 13.35 0.73 -1.31
CA TYR A 95 12.47 0.42 -2.44
C TYR A 95 11.03 0.42 -1.97
N THR A 96 10.12 0.95 -2.77
CA THR A 96 8.68 0.88 -2.46
C THR A 96 7.85 0.82 -3.73
N GLU A 97 6.70 0.14 -3.63
CA GLU A 97 5.62 0.14 -4.62
C GLU A 97 4.41 0.79 -3.96
N VAL A 98 3.94 1.89 -4.55
CA VAL A 98 2.97 2.79 -3.93
C VAL A 98 1.73 2.87 -4.80
N PHE A 99 0.57 2.59 -4.22
CA PHE A 99 -0.71 2.80 -4.91
C PHE A 99 -1.03 4.29 -4.99
N PHE A 100 -1.63 4.71 -6.11
CA PHE A 100 -2.28 6.01 -6.24
C PHE A 100 -3.62 5.85 -6.95
N ALA A 101 -4.65 6.59 -6.49
CA ALA A 101 -6.01 6.49 -6.98
C ALA A 101 -6.42 7.76 -7.74
N PRO A 102 -6.33 7.81 -9.09
CA PRO A 102 -6.53 9.04 -9.86
C PRO A 102 -7.99 9.52 -9.89
N THR A 103 -8.98 8.63 -9.73
CA THR A 103 -10.38 8.91 -10.00
C THR A 103 -10.94 10.12 -9.26
N ALA A 104 -10.63 10.28 -7.97
CA ALA A 104 -11.13 11.43 -7.20
C ALA A 104 -10.59 12.76 -7.75
N PHE A 105 -9.32 12.80 -8.13
CA PHE A 105 -8.66 13.98 -8.71
C PHE A 105 -9.15 14.28 -10.11
N LEU A 106 -9.36 13.25 -10.95
CA LEU A 106 -9.97 13.41 -12.29
C LEU A 106 -11.37 14.03 -12.20
N LYS A 107 -12.19 13.58 -11.23
CA LYS A 107 -13.51 14.16 -10.96
C LYS A 107 -13.47 15.62 -10.47
N MET A 108 -12.36 16.05 -9.87
CA MET A 108 -12.11 17.44 -9.52
C MET A 108 -11.55 18.27 -10.68
N GLY A 109 -11.39 17.69 -11.87
CA GLY A 109 -10.89 18.36 -13.07
C GLY A 109 -9.36 18.35 -13.21
N PHE A 110 -8.64 17.57 -12.41
CA PHE A 110 -7.20 17.42 -12.62
C PHE A 110 -6.96 16.57 -13.86
N LYS A 111 -5.91 16.88 -14.61
CA LYS A 111 -5.51 16.08 -15.76
C LYS A 111 -4.54 14.99 -15.34
N TYR A 112 -4.77 13.78 -15.83
CA TYR A 112 -3.89 12.64 -15.54
C TYR A 112 -2.44 12.92 -15.99
N GLU A 113 -2.26 13.47 -17.18
CA GLU A 113 -0.95 13.86 -17.73
C GLU A 113 -0.15 14.75 -16.78
N ASP A 114 -0.81 15.78 -16.21
CA ASP A 114 -0.17 16.72 -15.30
C ASP A 114 0.22 16.04 -13.97
N MET A 115 -0.62 15.11 -13.47
CA MET A 115 -0.33 14.33 -12.27
C MET A 115 0.91 13.46 -12.46
N VAL A 116 0.95 12.63 -13.52
CA VAL A 116 2.07 11.70 -13.73
C VAL A 116 3.38 12.43 -14.02
N LYS A 117 3.33 13.60 -14.64
CA LYS A 117 4.51 14.45 -14.82
C LYS A 117 5.11 14.89 -13.48
N ILE A 118 4.28 15.39 -12.55
CA ILE A 118 4.73 15.74 -11.20
C ILE A 118 5.27 14.51 -10.45
N PHE A 119 4.62 13.36 -10.59
CA PHE A 119 5.05 12.12 -9.95
C PHE A 119 6.46 11.74 -10.42
N HIS A 120 6.67 11.70 -11.74
CA HIS A 120 7.98 11.40 -12.32
C HIS A 120 9.06 12.37 -11.85
N GLU A 121 8.82 13.69 -11.90
CA GLU A 121 9.75 14.71 -11.42
C GLU A 121 10.15 14.49 -9.95
N LYS A 122 9.18 14.20 -9.08
CA LYS A 122 9.42 13.99 -7.64
C LYS A 122 10.13 12.66 -7.35
N ILE A 123 9.76 11.59 -8.04
CA ILE A 123 10.40 10.27 -7.92
C ILE A 123 11.87 10.39 -8.35
N ALA A 124 12.14 11.02 -9.49
CA ALA A 124 13.50 11.23 -9.96
C ALA A 124 14.35 12.06 -8.97
N ALA A 125 13.77 13.12 -8.41
CA ALA A 125 14.43 13.95 -7.40
C ALA A 125 14.77 13.16 -6.12
N ILE A 126 13.82 12.35 -5.61
CA ILE A 126 14.02 11.50 -4.44
C ILE A 126 15.10 10.45 -4.72
N LYS A 127 15.07 9.83 -5.90
CA LYS A 127 16.09 8.86 -6.33
C LYS A 127 17.48 9.49 -6.37
N ALA A 128 17.61 10.67 -6.98
CA ALA A 128 18.89 11.38 -7.06
C ALA A 128 19.43 11.79 -5.67
N LYS A 129 18.55 12.24 -4.77
CA LYS A 129 18.92 12.74 -3.44
C LYS A 129 19.17 11.63 -2.41
N ARG A 130 18.42 10.53 -2.45
CA ARG A 130 18.36 9.50 -1.42
C ARG A 130 18.77 8.09 -1.89
N GLY A 131 18.84 7.86 -3.19
CA GLY A 131 19.03 6.53 -3.74
C GLY A 131 17.80 5.61 -3.61
N ILE A 132 16.67 6.12 -3.11
CA ILE A 132 15.43 5.35 -2.93
C ILE A 132 14.76 5.16 -4.28
N THR A 133 14.31 3.94 -4.56
CA THR A 133 13.52 3.61 -5.74
C THR A 133 12.04 3.57 -5.36
N ILE A 134 11.21 4.34 -6.05
CA ILE A 134 9.76 4.37 -5.89
C ILE A 134 9.15 3.91 -7.21
N LYS A 135 8.24 2.95 -7.15
CA LYS A 135 7.39 2.55 -8.26
C LYS A 135 5.94 2.74 -7.88
N LEU A 136 5.10 2.96 -8.87
CA LEU A 136 3.69 3.25 -8.68
C LEU A 136 2.83 2.11 -9.25
N LEU A 137 1.73 1.83 -8.54
CA LEU A 137 0.63 0.99 -8.98
C LEU A 137 -0.61 1.88 -9.08
N MET A 138 -1.21 1.97 -10.27
CA MET A 138 -2.42 2.77 -10.44
C MET A 138 -3.62 1.99 -9.93
N ASP A 139 -4.24 2.45 -8.84
CA ASP A 139 -5.50 1.89 -8.35
C ASP A 139 -6.64 2.28 -9.30
N VAL A 140 -7.19 1.29 -10.00
CA VAL A 140 -8.31 1.49 -10.91
C VAL A 140 -9.64 1.66 -10.17
N SER A 141 -9.64 1.43 -8.86
CA SER A 141 -10.71 1.67 -7.88
C SER A 141 -12.04 0.96 -8.16
N ARG A 142 -12.29 -0.13 -7.41
CA ARG A 142 -13.56 -0.87 -7.50
C ARG A 142 -14.79 -0.05 -7.09
N THR A 143 -14.60 0.98 -6.27
CA THR A 143 -15.69 1.85 -5.79
C THR A 143 -16.46 2.53 -6.91
N PHE A 144 -15.80 2.79 -8.05
CA PHE A 144 -16.38 3.52 -9.18
C PHE A 144 -16.80 2.62 -10.35
N GLY A 145 -16.65 1.31 -10.22
CA GLY A 145 -17.06 0.31 -11.21
C GLY A 145 -16.09 0.10 -12.37
N CYS A 146 -16.36 -0.94 -13.17
CA CYS A 146 -15.47 -1.39 -14.23
C CYS A 146 -15.29 -0.36 -15.35
N GLU A 147 -16.32 0.40 -15.72
CA GLU A 147 -16.21 1.45 -16.75
C GLU A 147 -15.19 2.52 -16.35
N ASN A 148 -15.22 2.94 -15.07
CA ASN A 148 -14.21 3.88 -14.55
C ASN A 148 -12.80 3.26 -14.52
N ALA A 149 -12.71 1.97 -14.17
CA ALA A 149 -11.45 1.24 -14.20
C ALA A 149 -10.87 1.18 -15.61
N MET A 150 -11.69 0.90 -16.62
CA MET A 150 -11.29 0.93 -18.03
C MET A 150 -10.84 2.34 -18.46
N HIS A 151 -11.59 3.37 -18.08
CA HIS A 151 -11.20 4.76 -18.37
C HIS A 151 -9.82 5.11 -17.77
N ASN A 152 -9.59 4.76 -16.51
CA ASN A 152 -8.28 4.98 -15.88
C ASN A 152 -7.17 4.21 -16.61
N TYR A 153 -7.43 2.97 -17.01
CA TYR A 153 -6.48 2.16 -17.76
C TYR A 153 -6.14 2.78 -19.13
N GLU A 154 -7.12 3.32 -19.85
CA GLU A 154 -6.86 4.04 -21.11
C GLU A 154 -6.02 5.30 -20.89
N LEU A 155 -6.21 6.03 -19.79
CA LEU A 155 -5.34 7.16 -19.43
C LEU A 155 -3.91 6.72 -19.16
N LEU A 156 -3.71 5.58 -18.47
CA LEU A 156 -2.38 4.98 -18.25
C LEU A 156 -1.68 4.71 -19.57
N LYS A 157 -2.37 4.19 -20.57
CA LYS A 157 -1.83 3.91 -21.91
C LYS A 157 -1.54 5.19 -22.70
N GLN A 158 -2.43 6.15 -22.60
CA GLN A 158 -2.29 7.43 -23.35
C GLN A 158 -1.14 8.27 -22.81
N TYR A 159 -0.87 8.22 -21.51
CA TYR A 159 0.17 9.00 -20.85
C TYR A 159 1.13 8.09 -20.07
N PRO A 160 1.99 7.32 -20.78
CA PRO A 160 2.87 6.37 -20.15
C PRO A 160 3.91 7.06 -19.26
N CYS A 161 4.18 6.44 -18.11
CA CYS A 161 5.21 6.88 -17.18
C CYS A 161 6.01 5.65 -16.71
N GLU A 162 7.32 5.69 -16.84
CA GLU A 162 8.21 4.55 -16.49
C GLU A 162 8.19 4.19 -15.00
N ASP A 163 7.70 5.08 -14.16
CA ASP A 163 7.57 4.83 -12.73
C ASP A 163 6.30 4.05 -12.38
N ILE A 164 5.30 4.02 -13.27
CA ILE A 164 4.09 3.22 -13.09
C ILE A 164 4.35 1.85 -13.70
N ILE A 165 4.23 0.80 -12.90
CA ILE A 165 4.61 -0.56 -13.29
C ILE A 165 3.44 -1.54 -13.34
N GLY A 166 2.26 -1.13 -12.89
CA GLY A 166 1.10 -2.01 -12.82
C GLY A 166 -0.17 -1.30 -12.37
N ILE A 167 -1.20 -2.11 -12.20
CA ILE A 167 -2.51 -1.68 -11.71
C ILE A 167 -2.84 -2.36 -10.39
N GLY A 168 -3.62 -1.66 -9.57
CA GLY A 168 -4.21 -2.14 -8.33
C GLY A 168 -5.73 -2.12 -8.36
N LEU A 169 -6.38 -2.84 -7.47
CA LEU A 169 -7.83 -2.82 -7.26
C LEU A 169 -8.15 -2.64 -5.78
N GLY A 170 -8.24 -1.41 -5.33
CA GLY A 170 -8.64 -1.03 -3.98
C GLY A 170 -10.06 -0.47 -3.91
N GLY A 171 -10.50 -0.12 -2.69
CA GLY A 171 -11.80 0.46 -2.42
C GLY A 171 -12.80 -0.54 -1.83
N ALA A 172 -14.09 -0.19 -1.83
CA ALA A 172 -15.14 -0.93 -1.11
C ALA A 172 -15.34 -2.35 -1.67
N GLU A 173 -14.69 -3.34 -1.07
CA GLU A 173 -14.62 -4.73 -1.54
C GLU A 173 -16.01 -5.36 -1.72
N ALA A 174 -16.92 -5.15 -0.77
CA ALA A 174 -18.29 -5.69 -0.83
C ALA A 174 -19.17 -5.11 -1.95
N LYS A 175 -18.76 -3.96 -2.54
CA LYS A 175 -19.54 -3.28 -3.60
C LYS A 175 -19.03 -3.53 -5.01
N GLY A 176 -17.79 -4.00 -5.14
CA GLY A 176 -17.12 -4.24 -6.42
C GLY A 176 -16.41 -5.58 -6.40
N PRO A 177 -17.13 -6.72 -6.63
CA PRO A 177 -16.49 -8.03 -6.71
C PRO A 177 -15.34 -8.06 -7.71
N ALA A 178 -14.24 -8.72 -7.36
CA ALA A 178 -13.03 -8.74 -8.19
C ALA A 178 -13.31 -9.18 -9.64
N LYS A 179 -14.11 -10.24 -9.84
CA LYS A 179 -14.46 -10.76 -11.16
C LYS A 179 -15.06 -9.74 -12.13
N ASP A 180 -15.71 -8.68 -11.61
CA ASP A 180 -16.33 -7.65 -12.46
C ASP A 180 -15.26 -6.80 -13.18
N PHE A 181 -14.01 -6.86 -12.73
CA PHE A 181 -12.87 -6.13 -13.29
C PHE A 181 -12.00 -6.99 -14.21
N ALA A 182 -12.40 -8.24 -14.50
CA ALA A 182 -11.67 -9.11 -15.41
C ALA A 182 -11.30 -8.44 -16.74
N PRO A 183 -12.18 -7.67 -17.42
CA PRO A 183 -11.82 -7.05 -18.69
C PRO A 183 -10.62 -6.12 -18.63
N VAL A 184 -10.45 -5.35 -17.54
CA VAL A 184 -9.32 -4.43 -17.38
C VAL A 184 -8.03 -5.19 -17.06
N TYR A 185 -8.13 -6.25 -16.25
CA TYR A 185 -6.98 -7.06 -15.87
C TYR A 185 -6.47 -7.93 -17.03
N GLU A 186 -7.36 -8.48 -17.86
CA GLU A 186 -6.99 -9.19 -19.09
C GLU A 186 -6.18 -8.30 -20.03
N LEU A 187 -6.58 -7.04 -20.20
CA LEU A 187 -5.82 -6.08 -20.99
C LEU A 187 -4.47 -5.76 -20.38
N ALA A 188 -4.44 -5.53 -19.06
CA ALA A 188 -3.21 -5.23 -18.33
C ALA A 188 -2.19 -6.37 -18.50
N HIS A 189 -2.59 -7.62 -18.28
CA HIS A 189 -1.72 -8.78 -18.48
C HIS A 189 -1.22 -8.91 -19.93
N LYS A 190 -2.11 -8.74 -20.90
CA LYS A 190 -1.75 -8.80 -22.31
C LYS A 190 -0.69 -7.75 -22.69
N GLU A 191 -0.69 -6.62 -22.04
CA GLU A 191 0.24 -5.51 -22.27
C GLU A 191 1.46 -5.54 -21.33
N GLY A 192 1.55 -6.54 -20.43
CA GLY A 192 2.69 -6.76 -19.55
C GLY A 192 2.72 -5.91 -18.27
N TRP A 193 1.57 -5.34 -17.87
CA TRP A 193 1.44 -4.64 -16.60
C TRP A 193 1.30 -5.61 -15.43
N HIS A 194 1.90 -5.26 -14.31
CA HIS A 194 1.72 -6.00 -13.06
C HIS A 194 0.32 -5.80 -12.47
N ALA A 195 -0.17 -6.83 -11.74
CA ALA A 195 -1.52 -6.91 -11.21
C ALA A 195 -1.53 -7.21 -9.72
N VAL A 196 -1.97 -6.25 -8.90
CA VAL A 196 -2.15 -6.41 -7.46
C VAL A 196 -3.61 -6.17 -7.09
N VAL A 197 -4.17 -6.96 -6.18
CA VAL A 197 -5.60 -6.89 -5.85
C VAL A 197 -5.79 -6.91 -4.34
N HIS A 198 -6.46 -5.88 -3.79
CA HIS A 198 -6.98 -5.94 -2.42
C HIS A 198 -8.12 -6.95 -2.40
N ALA A 199 -7.98 -8.02 -1.62
CA ALA A 199 -9.00 -9.06 -1.52
C ALA A 199 -8.95 -9.77 -0.16
N GLY A 200 -10.11 -10.17 0.34
CA GLY A 200 -10.22 -10.85 1.63
C GLY A 200 -9.90 -9.95 2.82
N GLU A 201 -10.14 -8.66 2.70
CA GLU A 201 -10.07 -7.69 3.80
C GLU A 201 -11.42 -7.56 4.50
N ASP A 202 -12.46 -7.31 3.73
CA ASP A 202 -13.81 -6.96 4.17
C ASP A 202 -14.84 -8.05 3.90
N VAL A 203 -14.59 -8.90 2.91
CA VAL A 203 -15.43 -10.03 2.51
C VAL A 203 -14.67 -11.35 2.66
N GLY A 204 -15.33 -12.48 2.37
CA GLY A 204 -14.77 -13.80 2.61
C GLY A 204 -13.69 -14.25 1.61
N PRO A 205 -13.25 -15.52 1.74
CA PRO A 205 -12.22 -16.11 0.87
C PRO A 205 -12.58 -16.11 -0.62
N GLU A 206 -13.87 -16.01 -0.95
CA GLU A 206 -14.37 -15.95 -2.33
C GLU A 206 -13.80 -14.77 -3.12
N SER A 207 -13.53 -13.64 -2.46
CA SER A 207 -12.90 -12.48 -3.09
C SER A 207 -11.46 -12.77 -3.51
N ILE A 208 -10.74 -13.54 -2.70
CA ILE A 208 -9.37 -13.96 -3.01
C ILE A 208 -9.40 -14.96 -4.17
N TRP A 209 -10.34 -15.94 -4.15
CA TRP A 209 -10.54 -16.86 -5.25
C TRP A 209 -10.88 -16.14 -6.55
N ASP A 210 -11.77 -15.14 -6.53
CA ASP A 210 -12.11 -14.34 -7.71
C ASP A 210 -10.88 -13.59 -8.22
N SER A 211 -10.04 -13.06 -7.34
CA SER A 211 -8.79 -12.38 -7.70
C SER A 211 -7.77 -13.31 -8.36
N ILE A 212 -7.67 -14.55 -7.91
CA ILE A 212 -6.80 -15.56 -8.50
C ILE A 212 -7.35 -16.01 -9.86
N ASN A 213 -8.63 -16.36 -9.92
CA ASN A 213 -9.22 -17.04 -11.08
C ASN A 213 -9.56 -16.12 -12.23
N TYR A 214 -9.96 -14.87 -11.96
CA TYR A 214 -10.44 -13.92 -12.96
C TYR A 214 -9.48 -12.78 -13.21
N LEU A 215 -8.73 -12.35 -12.18
CA LEU A 215 -7.79 -11.22 -12.32
C LEU A 215 -6.34 -11.68 -12.45
N HIS A 216 -6.07 -12.97 -12.23
CA HIS A 216 -4.70 -13.54 -12.26
C HIS A 216 -3.72 -12.69 -11.43
N ALA A 217 -4.16 -12.31 -10.22
CA ALA A 217 -3.40 -11.44 -9.33
C ALA A 217 -2.01 -12.00 -9.04
N GLU A 218 -0.98 -11.19 -9.16
CA GLU A 218 0.41 -11.54 -8.86
C GLU A 218 0.71 -11.38 -7.37
N ARG A 219 -0.07 -10.56 -6.66
CA ARG A 219 -0.07 -10.40 -5.19
C ARG A 219 -1.48 -10.04 -4.71
N ILE A 220 -1.77 -10.43 -3.48
CA ILE A 220 -3.04 -10.12 -2.79
C ILE A 220 -2.78 -9.15 -1.65
N GLY A 221 -3.40 -7.96 -1.70
CA GLY A 221 -3.45 -7.04 -0.58
C GLY A 221 -4.37 -7.59 0.51
N HIS A 222 -3.93 -7.50 1.78
CA HIS A 222 -4.57 -8.00 3.00
C HIS A 222 -4.71 -9.52 3.08
N GLY A 223 -5.57 -10.14 2.30
CA GLY A 223 -5.74 -11.60 2.20
C GLY A 223 -6.10 -12.32 3.50
N ILE A 224 -6.55 -11.60 4.54
CA ILE A 224 -6.69 -12.16 5.91
C ILE A 224 -7.77 -13.23 6.02
N THR A 225 -8.79 -13.19 5.15
CA THR A 225 -9.85 -14.20 5.15
C THR A 225 -9.42 -15.54 4.55
N ALA A 226 -8.24 -15.64 3.94
CA ALA A 226 -7.70 -16.93 3.48
C ALA A 226 -7.63 -17.96 4.61
N ILE A 227 -7.47 -17.51 5.87
CA ILE A 227 -7.47 -18.38 7.06
C ILE A 227 -8.78 -19.17 7.24
N GLN A 228 -9.87 -18.75 6.62
CA GLN A 228 -11.19 -19.38 6.70
C GLN A 228 -11.38 -20.50 5.67
N ASP A 229 -10.47 -20.64 4.70
CA ASP A 229 -10.53 -21.65 3.63
C ASP A 229 -9.19 -22.40 3.49
N GLU A 230 -9.16 -23.60 3.99
CA GLU A 230 -7.94 -24.45 3.95
C GLU A 230 -7.49 -24.74 2.51
N LYS A 231 -8.44 -24.89 1.56
CA LYS A 231 -8.09 -25.15 0.15
C LYS A 231 -7.44 -23.91 -0.48
N LEU A 232 -7.92 -22.72 -0.12
CA LEU A 232 -7.32 -21.46 -0.55
C LEU A 232 -5.89 -21.32 0.01
N MET A 233 -5.70 -21.60 1.30
CA MET A 233 -4.37 -21.55 1.91
C MET A 233 -3.39 -22.54 1.24
N GLU A 234 -3.84 -23.76 0.90
CA GLU A 234 -3.02 -24.74 0.17
C GLU A 234 -2.71 -24.25 -1.26
N GLU A 235 -3.65 -23.63 -1.96
CA GLU A 235 -3.40 -23.09 -3.30
C GLU A 235 -2.42 -21.91 -3.25
N ILE A 236 -2.58 -20.96 -2.32
CA ILE A 236 -1.66 -19.85 -2.12
C ILE A 236 -0.24 -20.36 -1.80
N LYS A 237 -0.13 -21.36 -0.91
CA LYS A 237 1.14 -21.99 -0.58
C LYS A 237 1.77 -22.67 -1.81
N LYS A 238 1.00 -23.43 -2.56
CA LYS A 238 1.45 -24.18 -3.74
C LYS A 238 1.93 -23.23 -4.85
N THR A 239 1.18 -22.16 -5.12
CA THR A 239 1.50 -21.17 -6.15
C THR A 239 2.52 -20.14 -5.68
N GLN A 240 2.81 -20.09 -4.38
CA GLN A 240 3.64 -19.06 -3.75
C GLN A 240 3.14 -17.64 -4.04
N LEU A 241 1.81 -17.46 -4.11
CA LEU A 241 1.18 -16.15 -4.29
C LEU A 241 1.40 -15.29 -3.05
N PRO A 242 2.06 -14.13 -3.14
CA PRO A 242 2.35 -13.30 -1.98
C PRO A 242 1.10 -12.62 -1.41
N ILE A 243 1.06 -12.52 -0.07
CA ILE A 243 0.05 -11.74 0.66
C ILE A 243 0.72 -10.53 1.32
N GLU A 244 0.18 -9.35 1.04
CA GLU A 244 0.63 -8.06 1.57
C GLU A 244 -0.12 -7.74 2.87
N ILE A 245 0.50 -8.00 4.00
CA ILE A 245 -0.11 -7.90 5.33
C ILE A 245 0.00 -6.48 5.88
N CYS A 246 -1.15 -5.94 6.33
CA CYS A 246 -1.29 -4.63 6.96
C CYS A 246 -1.96 -4.77 8.33
N ILE A 247 -1.20 -5.15 9.38
CA ILE A 247 -1.78 -5.62 10.67
C ILE A 247 -2.62 -4.53 11.33
N THR A 248 -2.09 -3.31 11.44
CA THR A 248 -2.81 -2.21 12.10
C THR A 248 -4.07 -1.84 11.33
N SER A 249 -4.02 -1.76 10.00
CA SER A 249 -5.18 -1.53 9.14
C SER A 249 -6.25 -2.60 9.38
N ASN A 250 -5.89 -3.87 9.32
CA ASN A 250 -6.82 -4.99 9.52
C ASN A 250 -7.47 -5.01 10.92
N THR A 251 -6.74 -4.56 11.95
CA THR A 251 -7.31 -4.42 13.31
C THR A 251 -8.19 -3.18 13.45
N PHE A 252 -8.01 -2.17 12.58
CA PHE A 252 -8.86 -0.98 12.57
C PHE A 252 -10.22 -1.29 11.94
N THR A 253 -10.26 -1.99 10.81
CA THR A 253 -11.52 -2.38 10.14
C THR A 253 -12.39 -3.31 11.02
N LYS A 254 -11.76 -4.08 11.92
CA LYS A 254 -12.38 -4.97 12.93
C LYS A 254 -13.42 -5.96 12.41
N LYS A 255 -13.43 -6.25 11.13
CA LYS A 255 -14.37 -7.24 10.61
C LYS A 255 -13.93 -8.67 10.92
N ILE A 256 -12.66 -8.96 10.67
CA ILE A 256 -12.09 -10.30 10.84
C ILE A 256 -11.16 -10.36 12.04
N VAL A 257 -10.29 -9.34 12.19
CA VAL A 257 -9.27 -9.28 13.23
C VAL A 257 -9.61 -8.17 14.23
N GLN A 258 -9.81 -8.54 15.50
CA GLN A 258 -10.16 -7.58 16.56
C GLN A 258 -8.93 -7.00 17.27
N LYS A 259 -7.85 -7.78 17.33
CA LYS A 259 -6.60 -7.42 18.02
C LYS A 259 -5.41 -7.95 17.23
N ALA A 260 -4.29 -7.23 17.25
CA ALA A 260 -3.08 -7.60 16.53
C ALA A 260 -2.60 -9.03 16.86
N LYS A 261 -2.69 -9.45 18.11
CA LYS A 261 -2.31 -10.81 18.55
C LYS A 261 -3.12 -11.95 17.91
N ASP A 262 -4.31 -11.63 17.39
CA ASP A 262 -5.23 -12.60 16.76
C ASP A 262 -5.10 -12.57 15.22
N HIS A 263 -4.14 -11.80 14.69
CA HIS A 263 -3.93 -11.66 13.26
C HIS A 263 -3.38 -12.95 12.63
N PRO A 264 -3.92 -13.42 11.48
CA PRO A 264 -3.57 -14.71 10.88
C PRO A 264 -2.15 -14.80 10.30
N VAL A 265 -1.40 -13.70 10.21
CA VAL A 265 -0.07 -13.67 9.59
C VAL A 265 0.90 -14.70 10.20
N ARG A 266 0.82 -14.96 11.52
CA ARG A 266 1.66 -15.99 12.15
C ARG A 266 1.33 -17.37 11.58
N ALA A 267 0.05 -17.71 11.47
CA ALA A 267 -0.39 -18.98 10.89
C ALA A 267 -0.02 -19.11 9.41
N PHE A 268 -0.14 -18.02 8.64
CA PHE A 268 0.29 -18.00 7.24
C PHE A 268 1.79 -18.26 7.10
N TYR A 269 2.60 -17.57 7.89
CA TYR A 269 4.05 -17.74 7.89
C TYR A 269 4.45 -19.18 8.26
N ASP A 270 3.87 -19.74 9.33
CA ASP A 270 4.15 -21.12 9.78
C ASP A 270 3.72 -22.18 8.75
N LYS A 271 2.66 -21.89 7.99
CA LYS A 271 2.21 -22.75 6.90
C LYS A 271 3.10 -22.67 5.66
N GLY A 272 3.98 -21.68 5.57
CA GLY A 272 4.85 -21.42 4.42
C GLY A 272 4.19 -20.64 3.30
N ILE A 273 3.13 -19.88 3.61
CA ILE A 273 2.52 -18.89 2.72
C ILE A 273 3.45 -17.67 2.68
N PRO A 274 3.79 -17.16 1.48
CA PRO A 274 4.67 -16.01 1.35
C PRO A 274 3.96 -14.72 1.80
N VAL A 275 4.42 -14.13 2.89
CA VAL A 275 3.89 -12.89 3.45
C VAL A 275 4.96 -11.81 3.48
N ASN A 276 4.56 -10.56 3.30
CA ASN A 276 5.35 -9.37 3.56
C ASN A 276 4.54 -8.38 4.43
N ILE A 277 5.21 -7.45 5.10
CA ILE A 277 4.59 -6.54 6.07
C ILE A 277 4.58 -5.12 5.52
N ASN A 278 3.45 -4.44 5.64
CA ASN A 278 3.19 -3.11 5.10
C ASN A 278 2.31 -2.30 6.06
N THR A 279 2.08 -1.03 5.74
CA THR A 279 1.30 -0.12 6.60
C THR A 279 -0.06 0.28 6.03
N ASP A 280 -0.27 0.14 4.71
CA ASP A 280 -1.48 0.60 4.03
C ASP A 280 -1.61 2.14 4.06
N ASP A 281 -2.30 2.70 5.04
CA ASP A 281 -2.54 4.13 5.25
C ASP A 281 -1.88 4.63 6.56
N PRO A 282 -0.55 4.80 6.62
CA PRO A 282 0.21 4.92 7.88
C PRO A 282 -0.20 6.12 8.75
N VAL A 283 -0.54 7.26 8.15
CA VAL A 283 -0.93 8.45 8.92
C VAL A 283 -2.33 8.30 9.52
N PHE A 284 -3.23 7.70 8.77
CA PHE A 284 -4.61 7.46 9.22
C PHE A 284 -4.68 6.41 10.31
N PHE A 285 -3.91 5.33 10.19
CA PHE A 285 -3.88 4.26 11.20
C PHE A 285 -2.82 4.49 12.29
N LYS A 286 -2.10 5.63 12.24
CA LYS A 286 -1.09 6.04 13.22
C LYS A 286 0.00 4.99 13.44
N THR A 287 0.45 4.38 12.36
CA THR A 287 1.47 3.35 12.34
C THR A 287 2.64 3.72 11.44
N THR A 288 3.68 2.92 11.46
CA THR A 288 4.84 2.98 10.56
C THR A 288 5.31 1.56 10.27
N LEU A 289 6.05 1.33 9.19
CA LEU A 289 6.59 -0.01 8.89
C LEU A 289 7.38 -0.60 10.07
N LEU A 290 8.11 0.25 10.82
CA LEU A 290 8.82 -0.18 12.02
C LEU A 290 7.87 -0.54 13.18
N ASP A 291 6.67 0.07 13.25
CA ASP A 291 5.64 -0.31 14.22
C ASP A 291 4.99 -1.65 13.86
N GLU A 292 4.69 -1.88 12.58
CA GLU A 292 4.15 -3.16 12.09
C GLU A 292 5.11 -4.32 12.38
N LEU A 293 6.41 -4.15 12.08
CA LEU A 293 7.44 -5.14 12.41
C LEU A 293 7.59 -5.35 13.92
N TRP A 294 7.42 -4.29 14.73
CA TRP A 294 7.39 -4.42 16.19
C TRP A 294 6.19 -5.23 16.68
N ILE A 295 5.01 -5.02 16.07
CA ILE A 295 3.80 -5.82 16.37
C ILE A 295 4.07 -7.30 16.03
N CYS A 296 4.65 -7.61 14.88
CA CYS A 296 5.06 -8.97 14.55
C CYS A 296 5.94 -9.57 15.65
N HIS A 297 6.97 -8.85 16.09
CA HIS A 297 7.89 -9.35 17.11
C HIS A 297 7.22 -9.49 18.48
N LYS A 298 6.45 -8.49 18.92
CA LYS A 298 5.97 -8.40 20.29
C LYS A 298 4.64 -9.08 20.55
N GLU A 299 3.69 -8.93 19.61
CA GLU A 299 2.31 -9.42 19.75
C GLU A 299 2.13 -10.80 19.10
N LEU A 300 2.90 -11.09 18.04
CA LEU A 300 2.77 -12.29 17.22
C LEU A 300 3.96 -13.25 17.39
N ASN A 301 4.85 -12.95 18.32
CA ASN A 301 5.97 -13.81 18.73
C ASN A 301 6.95 -14.17 17.59
N PHE A 302 7.10 -13.29 16.57
CA PHE A 302 8.15 -13.48 15.58
C PHE A 302 9.53 -13.25 16.21
N THR A 303 10.42 -14.21 16.06
CA THR A 303 11.82 -14.06 16.46
C THR A 303 12.54 -13.02 15.60
N MET A 304 13.71 -12.55 16.01
CA MET A 304 14.49 -11.59 15.21
C MET A 304 14.93 -12.18 13.87
N ASP A 305 15.21 -13.48 13.81
CA ASP A 305 15.53 -14.16 12.55
C ASP A 305 14.33 -14.22 11.61
N GLU A 306 13.13 -14.46 12.14
CA GLU A 306 11.89 -14.41 11.35
C GLU A 306 11.56 -12.99 10.90
N ILE A 307 11.78 -11.96 11.74
CA ILE A 307 11.68 -10.55 11.32
C ILE A 307 12.63 -10.26 10.16
N LYS A 308 13.87 -10.77 10.22
CA LYS A 308 14.82 -10.67 9.11
C LYS A 308 14.27 -11.28 7.82
N GLU A 309 13.66 -12.46 7.92
CA GLU A 309 13.05 -13.12 6.76
C GLU A 309 11.83 -12.33 6.24
N LEU A 310 10.98 -11.76 7.10
CA LEU A 310 9.89 -10.88 6.68
C LEU A 310 10.41 -9.66 5.90
N VAL A 311 11.49 -9.02 6.38
CA VAL A 311 12.14 -7.90 5.67
C VAL A 311 12.68 -8.34 4.30
N LYS A 312 13.30 -9.53 4.20
CA LYS A 312 13.76 -10.08 2.92
C LYS A 312 12.60 -10.44 1.98
N ASN A 313 11.49 -10.91 2.54
CA ASN A 313 10.32 -11.27 1.76
C ASN A 313 9.75 -10.08 1.00
N SER A 314 9.73 -8.88 1.57
CA SER A 314 9.30 -7.68 0.84
C SER A 314 10.13 -7.47 -0.45
N PHE A 315 11.45 -7.70 -0.40
CA PHE A 315 12.27 -7.64 -1.61
C PHE A 315 12.01 -8.81 -2.56
N ARG A 316 11.89 -10.05 -2.05
CA ARG A 316 11.64 -11.25 -2.90
C ARG A 316 10.35 -11.12 -3.69
N GLN A 317 9.33 -10.54 -3.06
CA GLN A 317 7.96 -10.45 -3.56
C GLN A 317 7.69 -9.15 -4.33
N SER A 318 8.64 -8.23 -4.38
CA SER A 318 8.55 -6.99 -5.17
C SER A 318 8.65 -7.27 -6.67
N PHE A 319 8.31 -6.28 -7.49
CA PHE A 319 8.50 -6.32 -8.95
C PHE A 319 9.89 -5.83 -9.41
N MET A 320 10.86 -5.78 -8.49
CA MET A 320 12.27 -5.54 -8.84
C MET A 320 12.83 -6.62 -9.76
N SER A 321 13.87 -6.28 -10.51
CA SER A 321 14.64 -7.31 -11.24
C SER A 321 15.28 -8.32 -10.27
N ASP A 322 15.49 -9.55 -10.70
CA ASP A 322 16.14 -10.59 -9.87
C ASP A 322 17.54 -10.18 -9.41
N LYS A 323 18.26 -9.41 -10.21
CA LYS A 323 19.56 -8.85 -9.87
C LYS A 323 19.44 -7.89 -8.68
N ASP A 324 18.46 -6.99 -8.73
CA ASP A 324 18.24 -5.98 -7.70
C ASP A 324 17.70 -6.60 -6.42
N LYS A 325 16.77 -7.59 -6.52
CA LYS A 325 16.32 -8.40 -5.37
C LYS A 325 17.48 -9.06 -4.63
N LYS A 326 18.38 -9.73 -5.36
CA LYS A 326 19.58 -10.37 -4.79
C LYS A 326 20.50 -9.36 -4.11
N ALA A 327 20.72 -8.21 -4.72
CA ALA A 327 21.55 -7.14 -4.16
C ALA A 327 20.92 -6.58 -2.86
N ALA A 328 19.61 -6.31 -2.87
CA ALA A 328 18.89 -5.81 -1.70
C ALA A 328 18.89 -6.81 -0.53
N ILE A 329 18.66 -8.09 -0.79
CA ILE A 329 18.71 -9.15 0.22
C ILE A 329 20.11 -9.25 0.83
N LYS A 330 21.16 -9.17 0.02
CA LYS A 330 22.55 -9.14 0.52
C LYS A 330 22.81 -7.91 1.40
N ALA A 331 22.25 -6.76 1.05
CA ALA A 331 22.36 -5.55 1.88
C ALA A 331 21.64 -5.71 3.22
N VAL A 332 20.47 -6.38 3.27
CA VAL A 332 19.80 -6.75 4.52
C VAL A 332 20.71 -7.61 5.38
N ASP A 333 21.30 -8.68 4.81
CA ASP A 333 22.21 -9.58 5.54
C ASP A 333 23.42 -8.85 6.10
N ALA A 334 23.99 -7.90 5.35
CA ALA A 334 25.16 -7.12 5.79
C ALA A 334 24.81 -6.13 6.92
N ALA A 335 23.60 -5.57 6.91
CA ALA A 335 23.13 -4.63 7.94
C ALA A 335 22.61 -5.33 9.20
N TRP A 336 22.31 -6.62 9.14
CA TRP A 336 21.78 -7.41 10.26
C TRP A 336 22.93 -7.91 11.16
N LYS A 337 23.48 -7.02 11.98
CA LYS A 337 24.65 -7.31 12.87
C LYS A 337 24.25 -7.21 14.33
#